data_c5310336c0608468d9a3b184ee45b51c
#
_entry.id   c5310336c0608468d9a3b184ee45b51c
#
_cell.length_a   1.000
_cell.length_b   1.000
_cell.length_c   1.000
_cell.angle_alpha   90.00
_cell.angle_beta   90.00
_cell.angle_gamma   90.00
#
_symmetry.space_group_name_H-M   'P 1'
#
loop_
_entity.id
_entity.type
_entity.pdbx_description
1 polymer ?
#
loop_
_entity_poly.entity_id
_entity_poly.type
_entity_poly.pdbx_seq_one_letter_code
_entity_poly.pdbx_strand_id
1 'polypeptide(L)'
;MNLQKINYQKELEKLLTRLEKEEKVPTLLLHSCCAPCSSYVLEYLSQYFKITVFYYNPNIYPESEYTKRILEQQKLIEEMHFRYPVSFLAGKYDRDRFYEMAKGLEEVREGGSRCMGCYELRLKESAEIAVAGGFDYFTTTLSISPMKNAQKLNEIGQRVGEEYGVQYLLSEFKKKNGYKRSIELSGIYGLYRQDYCGCEFSYKARQAEKRV
;
A
#
# COMPACT_ATOMS: atom_id res chain seq x y z
N MET A 1 12.30 15.31 -25.32
CA MET A 1 11.27 14.27 -25.51
C MET A 1 10.21 14.44 -24.44
N ASN A 2 8.98 14.80 -24.83
CA ASN A 2 7.84 14.85 -23.90
C ASN A 2 7.51 13.41 -23.49
N LEU A 3 7.99 12.98 -22.32
CA LEU A 3 7.56 11.72 -21.71
C LEU A 3 6.06 11.84 -21.43
N GLN A 4 5.24 11.20 -22.25
CA GLN A 4 3.80 11.13 -22.01
C GLN A 4 3.57 10.58 -20.59
N LYS A 5 2.90 11.36 -19.76
CA LYS A 5 2.59 10.98 -18.38
C LYS A 5 1.70 9.72 -18.41
N ILE A 6 2.23 8.60 -17.93
CA ILE A 6 1.51 7.32 -17.87
C ILE A 6 0.25 7.49 -17.02
N ASN A 7 -0.88 7.05 -17.53
CA ASN A 7 -2.12 6.98 -16.76
C ASN A 7 -2.24 5.57 -16.13
N TYR A 8 -1.68 5.42 -14.95
CA TYR A 8 -1.62 4.13 -14.23
C TYR A 8 -3.00 3.50 -13.97
N GLN A 9 -4.04 4.32 -13.80
CA GLN A 9 -5.40 3.80 -13.66
C GLN A 9 -5.90 3.15 -14.96
N LYS A 10 -5.61 3.76 -16.13
CA LYS A 10 -5.97 3.15 -17.42
C LYS A 10 -5.19 1.86 -17.68
N GLU A 11 -3.92 1.80 -17.30
CA GLU A 11 -3.14 0.57 -17.44
C GLU A 11 -3.69 -0.57 -16.55
N LEU A 12 -4.08 -0.26 -15.32
CA LEU A 12 -4.80 -1.21 -14.46
C LEU A 12 -6.07 -1.72 -15.15
N GLU A 13 -6.92 -0.83 -15.64
CA GLU A 13 -8.19 -1.20 -16.28
C GLU A 13 -8.02 -2.08 -17.51
N LYS A 14 -6.99 -1.82 -18.33
CA LYS A 14 -6.64 -2.69 -19.47
C LYS A 14 -6.30 -4.11 -19.00
N LEU A 15 -5.51 -4.23 -17.93
CA LEU A 15 -5.17 -5.53 -17.37
C LEU A 15 -6.42 -6.24 -16.85
N LEU A 16 -7.25 -5.56 -16.05
CA LEU A 16 -8.47 -6.15 -15.48
C LEU A 16 -9.43 -6.64 -16.58
N THR A 17 -9.63 -5.83 -17.64
CA THR A 17 -10.44 -6.25 -18.79
C THR A 17 -9.87 -7.47 -19.50
N ARG A 18 -8.55 -7.59 -19.58
CA ARG A 18 -7.90 -8.76 -20.18
C ARG A 18 -8.13 -10.01 -19.30
N LEU A 19 -7.94 -9.89 -17.97
CA LEU A 19 -8.16 -11.00 -17.04
C LEU A 19 -9.61 -11.53 -17.11
N GLU A 20 -10.58 -10.61 -17.18
CA GLU A 20 -12.00 -11.01 -17.36
C GLU A 20 -12.23 -11.77 -18.66
N LYS A 21 -11.69 -11.28 -19.79
CA LYS A 21 -11.83 -11.96 -21.08
C LYS A 21 -11.17 -13.34 -21.14
N GLU A 22 -10.07 -13.50 -20.40
CA GLU A 22 -9.31 -14.74 -20.31
C GLU A 22 -9.84 -15.65 -19.21
N GLU A 23 -10.87 -15.24 -18.45
CA GLU A 23 -11.43 -15.94 -17.28
C GLU A 23 -10.36 -16.33 -16.24
N LYS A 24 -9.29 -15.50 -16.13
CA LYS A 24 -8.17 -15.72 -15.21
C LYS A 24 -8.38 -15.00 -13.90
N VAL A 25 -8.07 -15.67 -12.80
CA VAL A 25 -8.09 -15.13 -11.44
C VAL A 25 -6.70 -15.33 -10.80
N PRO A 26 -5.73 -14.44 -11.11
CA PRO A 26 -4.39 -14.57 -10.59
C PRO A 26 -4.30 -14.25 -9.10
N THR A 27 -3.15 -14.59 -8.51
CA THR A 27 -2.79 -14.29 -7.14
C THR A 27 -2.12 -12.93 -7.04
N LEU A 28 -2.45 -12.17 -5.98
CA LEU A 28 -1.92 -10.83 -5.72
C LEU A 28 -1.42 -10.71 -4.29
N LEU A 29 -0.15 -10.34 -4.11
CA LEU A 29 0.35 -9.87 -2.82
C LEU A 29 0.12 -8.35 -2.71
N LEU A 30 -0.77 -7.94 -1.80
CA LEU A 30 -1.15 -6.55 -1.59
C LEU A 30 -0.50 -5.99 -0.33
N HIS A 31 0.59 -5.22 -0.47
CA HIS A 31 1.15 -4.48 0.66
C HIS A 31 0.14 -3.47 1.19
N SER A 32 -0.15 -3.52 2.49
CA SER A 32 -1.07 -2.61 3.18
C SER A 32 -0.40 -1.88 4.34
N CYS A 33 -0.76 -0.60 4.51
CA CYS A 33 -0.30 0.22 5.64
C CYS A 33 -1.38 0.46 6.71
N CYS A 34 -2.65 0.30 6.39
CA CYS A 34 -3.78 0.50 7.31
C CYS A 34 -5.11 0.10 6.68
N ALA A 35 -6.08 -0.24 7.50
CA ALA A 35 -7.41 -0.65 7.07
C ALA A 35 -8.15 0.40 6.21
N PRO A 36 -8.17 1.71 6.55
CA PRO A 36 -8.80 2.72 5.69
C PRO A 36 -8.25 2.75 4.26
N CYS A 37 -6.92 2.58 4.09
CA CYS A 37 -6.31 2.55 2.77
C CYS A 37 -6.63 1.26 2.00
N SER A 38 -6.81 0.15 2.72
CA SER A 38 -7.10 -1.16 2.13
C SER A 38 -8.55 -1.32 1.74
N SER A 39 -9.49 -0.69 2.43
CA SER A 39 -10.93 -0.95 2.30
C SER A 39 -11.43 -0.89 0.84
N TYR A 40 -11.19 0.24 0.15
CA TYR A 40 -11.55 0.37 -1.26
C TYR A 40 -10.71 -0.52 -2.18
N VAL A 41 -9.42 -0.65 -1.91
CA VAL A 41 -8.54 -1.45 -2.76
C VAL A 41 -8.96 -2.92 -2.72
N LEU A 42 -9.35 -3.43 -1.56
CA LEU A 42 -9.89 -4.78 -1.39
C LEU A 42 -11.26 -4.92 -2.04
N GLU A 43 -12.19 -3.98 -1.84
CA GLU A 43 -13.49 -3.96 -2.51
C GLU A 43 -13.33 -4.06 -4.03
N TYR A 44 -12.36 -3.32 -4.59
CA TYR A 44 -12.13 -3.23 -6.03
C TYR A 44 -11.40 -4.46 -6.58
N LEU A 45 -10.23 -4.81 -6.01
CA LEU A 45 -9.37 -5.84 -6.57
C LEU A 45 -9.81 -7.26 -6.26
N SER A 46 -10.57 -7.50 -5.18
CA SER A 46 -11.11 -8.84 -4.89
C SER A 46 -12.13 -9.34 -5.92
N GLN A 47 -12.55 -8.47 -6.84
CA GLN A 47 -13.37 -8.87 -7.99
C GLN A 47 -12.57 -9.62 -9.07
N TYR A 48 -11.22 -9.51 -9.04
CA TYR A 48 -10.32 -9.98 -10.11
C TYR A 48 -9.21 -10.90 -9.63
N PHE A 49 -8.84 -10.83 -8.34
CA PHE A 49 -7.67 -11.50 -7.77
C PHE A 49 -8.01 -12.30 -6.52
N LYS A 50 -7.26 -13.39 -6.30
CA LYS A 50 -7.09 -13.98 -4.97
C LYS A 50 -6.00 -13.18 -4.26
N ILE A 51 -6.34 -12.52 -3.14
CA ILE A 51 -5.47 -11.53 -2.52
C ILE A 51 -4.89 -12.06 -1.20
N THR A 52 -3.58 -11.87 -1.01
CA THR A 52 -2.96 -11.93 0.31
C THR A 52 -2.54 -10.53 0.70
N VAL A 53 -3.16 -9.98 1.75
CA VAL A 53 -2.77 -8.68 2.33
C VAL A 53 -1.49 -8.89 3.13
N PHE A 54 -0.41 -8.28 2.67
CA PHE A 54 0.89 -8.30 3.34
C PHE A 54 1.08 -7.04 4.17
N TYR A 55 1.17 -7.21 5.49
CA TYR A 55 1.31 -6.09 6.42
C TYR A 55 2.76 -5.97 6.89
N TYR A 56 3.58 -5.22 6.13
CA TYR A 56 4.96 -4.90 6.47
C TYR A 56 5.17 -3.40 6.54
N ASN A 57 5.29 -2.86 7.76
CA ASN A 57 5.36 -1.44 8.01
C ASN A 57 6.36 -1.11 9.14
N PRO A 58 7.68 -1.28 8.91
CA PRO A 58 8.71 -1.04 9.93
C PRO A 58 8.82 0.43 10.32
N ASN A 59 8.22 1.32 9.54
CA ASN A 59 8.18 2.75 9.78
C ASN A 59 7.17 3.20 10.84
N ILE A 60 6.17 2.38 11.17
CA ILE A 60 5.08 2.83 12.06
C ILE A 60 5.59 3.01 13.49
N TYR A 61 5.27 4.17 14.07
CA TYR A 61 5.63 4.59 15.41
C TYR A 61 4.43 5.29 16.09
N PRO A 62 4.22 5.07 17.39
CA PRO A 62 4.86 4.07 18.24
C PRO A 62 4.40 2.64 17.94
N GLU A 63 4.95 1.65 18.63
CA GLU A 63 4.59 0.23 18.47
C GLU A 63 3.10 -0.03 18.76
N SER A 64 2.52 0.69 19.72
CA SER A 64 1.07 0.63 20.00
C SER A 64 0.22 1.04 18.79
N GLU A 65 0.69 1.98 17.98
CA GLU A 65 0.03 2.35 16.72
C GLU A 65 0.18 1.25 15.66
N TYR A 66 1.34 0.59 15.58
CA TYR A 66 1.53 -0.58 14.73
C TYR A 66 0.56 -1.70 15.08
N THR A 67 0.49 -2.06 16.37
CA THR A 67 -0.40 -3.09 16.89
C THR A 67 -1.88 -2.75 16.61
N LYS A 68 -2.27 -1.51 16.86
CA LYS A 68 -3.63 -1.05 16.57
C LYS A 68 -3.99 -1.21 15.09
N ARG A 69 -3.10 -0.81 14.18
CA ARG A 69 -3.39 -0.87 12.73
C ARG A 69 -3.42 -2.28 12.18
N ILE A 70 -2.59 -3.19 12.70
CA ILE A 70 -2.59 -4.60 12.27
C ILE A 70 -3.87 -5.30 12.68
N LEU A 71 -4.33 -5.10 13.93
CA LEU A 71 -5.58 -5.66 14.43
C LEU A 71 -6.79 -5.13 13.64
N GLU A 72 -6.80 -3.85 13.32
CA GLU A 72 -7.87 -3.25 12.54
C GLU A 72 -7.87 -3.72 11.08
N GLN A 73 -6.68 -3.98 10.52
CA GLN A 73 -6.59 -4.57 9.18
C GLN A 73 -7.16 -6.00 9.15
N GLN A 74 -6.90 -6.81 10.16
CA GLN A 74 -7.45 -8.15 10.29
C GLN A 74 -8.97 -8.11 10.45
N LYS A 75 -9.47 -7.28 11.37
CA LYS A 75 -10.91 -7.04 11.54
C LYS A 75 -11.60 -6.65 10.24
N LEU A 76 -11.02 -5.72 9.48
CA LEU A 76 -11.59 -5.32 8.19
C LEU A 76 -11.73 -6.50 7.23
N ILE A 77 -10.72 -7.37 7.15
CA ILE A 77 -10.75 -8.54 6.27
C ILE A 77 -11.84 -9.53 6.71
N GLU A 78 -12.05 -9.70 8.01
CA GLU A 78 -13.09 -10.56 8.58
C GLU A 78 -14.51 -10.03 8.32
N GLU A 79 -14.69 -8.71 8.34
CA GLU A 79 -16.01 -8.07 8.18
C GLU A 79 -16.43 -7.83 6.73
N MET A 80 -15.48 -7.72 5.80
CA MET A 80 -15.79 -7.46 4.39
C MET A 80 -16.18 -8.74 3.63
N HIS A 81 -17.11 -8.59 2.69
CA HIS A 81 -17.45 -9.64 1.74
C HIS A 81 -16.64 -9.50 0.45
N PHE A 82 -16.02 -10.58 0.01
CA PHE A 82 -15.17 -10.62 -1.17
C PHE A 82 -15.68 -11.62 -2.20
N ARG A 83 -15.52 -11.31 -3.49
CA ARG A 83 -15.81 -12.27 -4.56
C ARG A 83 -14.81 -13.42 -4.59
N TYR A 84 -13.51 -13.10 -4.48
CA TYR A 84 -12.44 -14.07 -4.37
C TYR A 84 -11.75 -13.98 -3.01
N PRO A 85 -11.13 -15.08 -2.54
CA PRO A 85 -10.55 -15.13 -1.20
C PRO A 85 -9.54 -14.01 -0.92
N VAL A 86 -9.62 -13.45 0.28
CA VAL A 86 -8.66 -12.51 0.84
C VAL A 86 -8.08 -13.11 2.11
N SER A 87 -6.77 -13.23 2.19
CA SER A 87 -6.03 -13.70 3.36
C SER A 87 -5.11 -12.62 3.92
N PHE A 88 -4.56 -12.85 5.10
CA PHE A 88 -3.68 -11.93 5.78
C PHE A 88 -2.33 -12.57 6.11
N LEU A 89 -1.24 -11.83 5.86
CA LEU A 89 0.12 -12.20 6.17
C LEU A 89 0.82 -11.05 6.92
N ALA A 90 1.23 -11.28 8.16
CA ALA A 90 2.01 -10.32 8.92
C ALA A 90 3.48 -10.38 8.52
N GLY A 91 4.07 -9.24 8.19
CA GLY A 91 5.52 -9.06 8.07
C GLY A 91 6.16 -8.78 9.44
N LYS A 92 7.49 -8.82 9.49
CA LYS A 92 8.25 -8.47 10.71
C LYS A 92 8.09 -6.98 11.02
N TYR A 93 7.96 -6.65 12.28
CA TYR A 93 8.07 -5.27 12.77
C TYR A 93 9.53 -4.95 13.06
N ASP A 94 10.31 -4.76 11.99
CA ASP A 94 11.75 -4.52 12.02
C ASP A 94 12.05 -3.03 11.86
N ARG A 95 11.98 -2.29 12.96
CA ARG A 95 12.19 -0.83 12.97
C ARG A 95 13.60 -0.42 12.59
N ASP A 96 14.59 -1.24 12.92
CA ASP A 96 15.99 -0.90 12.69
C ASP A 96 16.28 -0.72 11.20
N ARG A 97 15.71 -1.56 10.33
CA ARG A 97 15.81 -1.41 8.88
C ARG A 97 15.25 -0.06 8.37
N PHE A 98 14.16 0.43 8.99
CA PHE A 98 13.62 1.73 8.64
C PHE A 98 14.54 2.88 9.09
N TYR A 99 15.08 2.82 10.30
CA TYR A 99 15.98 3.86 10.80
C TYR A 99 17.32 3.87 10.09
N GLU A 100 17.86 2.71 9.74
CA GLU A 100 19.07 2.61 8.92
C GLU A 100 18.86 3.28 7.54
N MET A 101 17.74 2.98 6.86
CA MET A 101 17.37 3.64 5.60
C MET A 101 17.16 5.16 5.78
N ALA A 102 16.64 5.61 6.92
CA ALA A 102 16.35 7.02 7.18
C ALA A 102 17.55 7.83 7.67
N LYS A 103 18.68 7.19 7.98
CA LYS A 103 19.89 7.85 8.50
C LYS A 103 20.40 8.92 7.56
N GLY A 104 20.57 10.13 8.10
CA GLY A 104 20.94 11.33 7.34
C GLY A 104 19.80 11.98 6.55
N LEU A 105 18.58 11.47 6.68
CA LEU A 105 17.37 11.99 6.02
C LEU A 105 16.30 12.47 7.03
N GLU A 106 16.66 12.64 8.30
CA GLU A 106 15.76 12.93 9.42
C GLU A 106 14.99 14.24 9.18
N GLU A 107 15.71 15.27 8.70
CA GLU A 107 15.16 16.61 8.44
C GLU A 107 14.47 16.75 7.08
N VAL A 108 14.48 15.70 6.26
CA VAL A 108 13.83 15.73 4.95
C VAL A 108 12.31 15.79 5.13
N ARG A 109 11.65 16.73 4.45
CA ARG A 109 10.17 16.89 4.50
C ARG A 109 9.44 15.62 4.09
N GLU A 110 8.22 15.45 4.58
CA GLU A 110 7.32 14.39 4.10
C GLU A 110 7.12 14.52 2.58
N GLY A 111 7.17 13.38 1.87
CA GLY A 111 7.15 13.33 0.41
C GLY A 111 8.53 13.41 -0.27
N GLY A 112 9.61 13.74 0.47
CA GLY A 112 10.97 13.80 -0.05
C GLY A 112 11.70 12.46 -0.09
N SER A 113 13.03 12.49 -0.19
CA SER A 113 13.88 11.29 -0.39
C SER A 113 13.69 10.22 0.68
N ARG A 114 13.52 10.59 1.97
CA ARG A 114 13.21 9.63 3.04
C ARG A 114 11.94 8.84 2.73
N CYS A 115 10.89 9.48 2.23
CA CYS A 115 9.65 8.78 1.86
C CYS A 115 9.85 7.87 0.65
N MET A 116 10.68 8.25 -0.31
CA MET A 116 11.00 7.39 -1.46
C MET A 116 11.75 6.14 -1.01
N GLY A 117 12.76 6.27 -0.13
CA GLY A 117 13.45 5.13 0.49
C GLY A 117 12.48 4.23 1.29
N CYS A 118 11.55 4.83 2.04
CA CYS A 118 10.52 4.09 2.77
C CYS A 118 9.57 3.31 1.84
N TYR A 119 9.23 3.83 0.66
CA TYR A 119 8.44 3.09 -0.34
C TYR A 119 9.25 1.91 -0.88
N GLU A 120 10.50 2.16 -1.25
CA GLU A 120 11.37 1.13 -1.79
C GLU A 120 11.61 -0.01 -0.79
N LEU A 121 11.92 0.30 0.47
CA LEU A 121 12.11 -0.68 1.53
C LEU A 121 10.90 -1.63 1.64
N ARG A 122 9.68 -1.08 1.63
CA ARG A 122 8.46 -1.88 1.76
C ARG A 122 8.13 -2.65 0.50
N LEU A 123 8.39 -2.08 -0.67
CA LEU A 123 8.13 -2.75 -1.95
C LEU A 123 9.14 -3.85 -2.23
N LYS A 124 10.42 -3.71 -1.82
CA LYS A 124 11.42 -4.79 -1.91
C LYS A 124 11.03 -5.99 -1.07
N GLU A 125 10.66 -5.78 0.19
CA GLU A 125 10.16 -6.86 1.04
C GLU A 125 8.90 -7.52 0.46
N SER A 126 8.00 -6.71 -0.11
CA SER A 126 6.79 -7.25 -0.76
C SER A 126 7.12 -8.07 -2.00
N ALA A 127 8.08 -7.66 -2.81
CA ALA A 127 8.50 -8.41 -3.99
C ALA A 127 9.19 -9.73 -3.61
N GLU A 128 10.05 -9.70 -2.58
CA GLU A 128 10.71 -10.91 -2.05
C GLU A 128 9.69 -11.95 -1.58
N ILE A 129 8.71 -11.52 -0.79
CA ILE A 129 7.61 -12.39 -0.31
C ILE A 129 6.73 -12.85 -1.48
N ALA A 130 6.49 -12.00 -2.48
CA ALA A 130 5.71 -12.38 -3.65
C ALA A 130 6.38 -13.47 -4.48
N VAL A 131 7.69 -13.38 -4.67
CA VAL A 131 8.49 -14.41 -5.35
C VAL A 131 8.50 -15.71 -4.54
N ALA A 132 8.81 -15.63 -3.25
CA ALA A 132 8.85 -16.80 -2.36
C ALA A 132 7.50 -17.53 -2.27
N GLY A 133 6.39 -16.79 -2.34
CA GLY A 133 5.03 -17.33 -2.31
C GLY A 133 4.44 -17.69 -3.68
N GLY A 134 5.17 -17.48 -4.78
CA GLY A 134 4.71 -17.77 -6.14
C GLY A 134 3.51 -16.92 -6.57
N PHE A 135 3.44 -15.65 -6.12
CA PHE A 135 2.39 -14.74 -6.53
C PHE A 135 2.60 -14.23 -7.96
N ASP A 136 1.51 -14.11 -8.73
CA ASP A 136 1.54 -13.58 -10.09
C ASP A 136 1.84 -12.08 -10.11
N TYR A 137 1.33 -11.35 -9.10
CA TYR A 137 1.47 -9.90 -8.99
C TYR A 137 1.74 -9.47 -7.56
N PHE A 138 2.37 -8.30 -7.41
CA PHE A 138 2.38 -7.55 -6.16
C PHE A 138 2.05 -6.07 -6.39
N THR A 139 1.53 -5.39 -5.38
CA THR A 139 1.27 -3.95 -5.39
C THR A 139 1.13 -3.39 -3.98
N THR A 140 0.74 -2.11 -3.86
CA THR A 140 0.56 -1.45 -2.58
C THR A 140 -0.71 -0.60 -2.52
N THR A 141 -1.34 -0.54 -1.36
CA THR A 141 -2.47 0.37 -1.10
C THR A 141 -2.04 1.85 -1.02
N LEU A 142 -0.75 2.15 -0.98
CA LEU A 142 -0.25 3.52 -0.76
C LEU A 142 -0.73 4.51 -1.84
N SER A 143 -0.97 4.07 -3.07
CA SER A 143 -1.39 4.94 -4.17
C SER A 143 -2.81 5.51 -4.03
N ILE A 144 -3.59 5.06 -3.02
CA ILE A 144 -4.91 5.62 -2.70
C ILE A 144 -4.82 6.96 -1.96
N SER A 145 -3.73 7.17 -1.21
CA SER A 145 -3.57 8.39 -0.43
C SER A 145 -3.30 9.61 -1.35
N PRO A 146 -4.03 10.73 -1.19
CA PRO A 146 -3.74 11.96 -1.90
C PRO A 146 -2.37 12.53 -1.54
N MET A 147 -1.86 12.24 -0.34
CA MET A 147 -0.56 12.69 0.17
C MET A 147 0.62 11.89 -0.40
N LYS A 148 0.38 10.83 -1.16
CA LYS A 148 1.43 9.97 -1.71
C LYS A 148 1.59 10.19 -3.21
N ASN A 149 2.85 10.22 -3.66
CA ASN A 149 3.18 10.36 -5.07
C ASN A 149 3.00 9.02 -5.79
N ALA A 150 1.84 8.85 -6.46
CA ALA A 150 1.52 7.62 -7.17
C ALA A 150 2.49 7.32 -8.33
N GLN A 151 3.02 8.36 -9.00
CA GLN A 151 4.02 8.18 -10.05
C GLN A 151 5.28 7.54 -9.48
N LYS A 152 5.83 8.08 -8.38
CA LYS A 152 7.02 7.52 -7.72
C LYS A 152 6.80 6.10 -7.18
N LEU A 153 5.61 5.83 -6.63
CA LEU A 153 5.25 4.48 -6.18
C LEU A 153 5.27 3.47 -7.34
N ASN A 154 4.73 3.83 -8.51
CA ASN A 154 4.72 2.97 -9.68
C ASN A 154 6.12 2.81 -10.29
N GLU A 155 6.90 3.89 -10.40
CA GLU A 155 8.29 3.84 -10.89
C GLU A 155 9.16 2.91 -10.01
N ILE A 156 9.06 3.04 -8.68
CA ILE A 156 9.79 2.19 -7.73
C ILE A 156 9.27 0.74 -7.81
N GLY A 157 7.94 0.55 -7.84
CA GLY A 157 7.33 -0.77 -7.91
C GLY A 157 7.73 -1.55 -9.16
N GLN A 158 7.72 -0.90 -10.33
CA GLN A 158 8.16 -1.53 -11.58
C GLN A 158 9.64 -1.93 -11.52
N ARG A 159 10.52 -1.01 -11.10
CA ARG A 159 11.95 -1.30 -10.97
C ARG A 159 12.22 -2.46 -10.00
N VAL A 160 11.55 -2.46 -8.85
CA VAL A 160 11.65 -3.55 -7.87
C VAL A 160 11.08 -4.85 -8.45
N GLY A 161 9.96 -4.80 -9.17
CA GLY A 161 9.40 -5.97 -9.84
C GLY A 161 10.35 -6.58 -10.87
N GLU A 162 11.03 -5.75 -11.66
CA GLU A 162 12.08 -6.18 -12.60
C GLU A 162 13.30 -6.79 -11.89
N GLU A 163 13.74 -6.16 -10.77
CA GLU A 163 14.87 -6.62 -9.94
C GLU A 163 14.62 -8.03 -9.36
N TYR A 164 13.39 -8.30 -8.90
CA TYR A 164 13.02 -9.56 -8.23
C TYR A 164 12.35 -10.59 -9.15
N GLY A 165 11.98 -10.23 -10.38
CA GLY A 165 11.36 -11.15 -11.34
C GLY A 165 9.87 -11.40 -11.07
N VAL A 166 9.13 -10.44 -10.49
CA VAL A 166 7.68 -10.52 -10.23
C VAL A 166 6.96 -9.29 -10.77
N GLN A 167 5.74 -9.46 -11.31
CA GLN A 167 5.03 -8.35 -11.94
C GLN A 167 4.46 -7.37 -10.89
N TYR A 168 4.81 -6.08 -11.02
CA TYR A 168 4.18 -5.03 -10.24
C TYR A 168 2.86 -4.60 -10.90
N LEU A 169 1.76 -4.64 -10.14
CA LEU A 169 0.45 -4.17 -10.59
C LEU A 169 0.40 -2.64 -10.52
N LEU A 170 0.48 -2.00 -11.68
CA LEU A 170 0.36 -0.54 -11.79
C LEU A 170 -0.97 -0.04 -11.25
N SER A 171 -0.95 1.04 -10.45
CA SER A 171 -2.19 1.53 -9.83
C SER A 171 -2.14 3.00 -9.45
N GLU A 172 -3.29 3.65 -9.51
CA GLU A 172 -3.53 4.96 -8.90
C GLU A 172 -4.92 4.96 -8.25
N PHE A 173 -5.05 4.21 -7.14
CA PHE A 173 -6.33 3.93 -6.48
C PHE A 173 -7.11 5.14 -5.99
N LYS A 174 -6.50 6.32 -5.87
CA LYS A 174 -7.21 7.57 -5.55
C LYS A 174 -8.07 8.08 -6.71
N LYS A 175 -7.83 7.63 -7.94
CA LYS A 175 -8.65 7.97 -9.12
C LYS A 175 -10.05 7.35 -9.02
N LYS A 176 -10.95 7.81 -9.90
CA LYS A 176 -12.35 7.33 -9.97
C LYS A 176 -13.06 7.31 -8.62
N ASN A 177 -12.85 8.35 -7.82
CA ASN A 177 -13.42 8.49 -6.48
C ASN A 177 -12.95 7.44 -5.46
N GLY A 178 -11.90 6.66 -5.74
CA GLY A 178 -11.44 5.61 -4.82
C GLY A 178 -11.08 6.13 -3.44
N TYR A 179 -10.42 7.30 -3.33
CA TYR A 179 -10.17 7.92 -2.04
C TYR A 179 -11.47 8.30 -1.30
N LYS A 180 -12.45 8.88 -2.00
CA LYS A 180 -13.78 9.18 -1.44
C LYS A 180 -14.45 7.89 -0.95
N ARG A 181 -14.44 6.84 -1.77
CA ARG A 181 -15.01 5.54 -1.38
C ARG A 181 -14.33 4.95 -0.16
N SER A 182 -13.01 5.10 0.00
CA SER A 182 -12.31 4.65 1.22
C SER A 182 -12.74 5.39 2.48
N ILE A 183 -13.19 6.65 2.36
CA ILE A 183 -13.76 7.41 3.49
C ILE A 183 -15.14 6.85 3.85
N GLU A 184 -15.98 6.60 2.85
CA GLU A 184 -17.32 6.00 3.04
C GLU A 184 -17.21 4.63 3.71
N LEU A 185 -16.33 3.75 3.20
CA LEU A 185 -16.08 2.43 3.78
C LEU A 185 -15.52 2.52 5.20
N SER A 186 -14.68 3.52 5.49
CA SER A 186 -14.20 3.75 6.86
C SER A 186 -15.35 4.08 7.83
N GLY A 187 -16.37 4.79 7.35
CA GLY A 187 -17.59 5.04 8.16
C GLY A 187 -18.42 3.77 8.34
N ILE A 188 -18.62 2.99 7.28
CA ILE A 188 -19.40 1.74 7.31
C ILE A 188 -18.80 0.72 8.28
N TYR A 189 -17.49 0.52 8.26
CA TYR A 189 -16.76 -0.45 9.09
C TYR A 189 -16.21 0.14 10.40
N GLY A 190 -16.50 1.41 10.71
CA GLY A 190 -16.02 2.09 11.92
C GLY A 190 -14.49 2.13 12.03
N LEU A 191 -13.77 2.31 10.90
CA LEU A 191 -12.31 2.22 10.85
C LEU A 191 -11.63 3.45 11.45
N TYR A 192 -10.59 3.21 12.22
CA TYR A 192 -9.71 4.24 12.73
C TYR A 192 -8.93 4.93 11.60
N ARG A 193 -9.14 6.22 11.43
CA ARG A 193 -8.40 7.02 10.46
C ARG A 193 -7.32 7.83 11.18
N GLN A 194 -6.08 7.43 10.97
CA GLN A 194 -4.90 8.13 11.49
C GLN A 194 -4.72 9.50 10.82
N ASP A 195 -4.17 10.45 11.55
CA ASP A 195 -3.92 11.81 11.10
C ASP A 195 -2.45 12.09 10.71
N TYR A 196 -1.61 11.06 10.68
CA TYR A 196 -0.21 11.13 10.23
C TYR A 196 0.18 9.89 9.42
N CYS A 197 1.29 9.97 8.68
CA CYS A 197 1.73 8.91 7.77
C CYS A 197 2.01 7.57 8.48
N GLY A 198 2.46 7.63 9.73
CA GLY A 198 2.81 6.49 10.55
C GLY A 198 4.25 6.51 11.06
N CYS A 199 5.21 7.12 10.36
CA CYS A 199 6.58 7.18 10.85
C CYS A 199 6.77 8.21 11.99
N GLU A 200 7.81 8.01 12.79
CA GLU A 200 8.14 8.89 13.91
C GLU A 200 8.30 10.34 13.49
N PHE A 201 8.92 10.60 12.34
CA PHE A 201 9.13 11.95 11.80
C PHE A 201 7.79 12.64 11.50
N SER A 202 6.85 11.95 10.86
CA SER A 202 5.51 12.51 10.61
C SER A 202 4.69 12.64 11.90
N TYR A 203 4.89 11.75 12.87
CA TYR A 203 4.28 11.85 14.19
C TYR A 203 4.75 13.11 14.93
N LYS A 204 6.07 13.32 15.01
CA LYS A 204 6.67 14.51 15.66
C LYS A 204 6.20 15.81 14.99
N ALA A 205 6.19 15.87 13.66
CA ALA A 205 5.69 17.02 12.91
C ALA A 205 4.22 17.31 13.26
N ARG A 206 3.38 16.27 13.28
CA ARG A 206 1.96 16.42 13.63
C ARG A 206 1.72 16.86 15.07
N GLN A 207 2.54 16.38 16.01
CA GLN A 207 2.48 16.83 17.41
C GLN A 207 2.88 18.30 17.56
N ALA A 208 3.87 18.77 16.81
CA ALA A 208 4.26 20.18 16.81
C ALA A 208 3.15 21.10 16.28
N GLU A 209 2.46 20.70 15.20
CA GLU A 209 1.32 21.45 14.65
C GLU A 209 0.13 21.60 15.65
N LYS A 210 -0.11 20.58 16.49
CA LYS A 210 -1.20 20.59 17.49
C LYS A 210 -0.92 21.47 18.71
N ARG A 211 0.32 21.91 18.89
CA ARG A 211 0.73 22.74 20.04
C ARG A 211 0.69 24.25 19.73
N VAL A 212 0.47 24.61 18.48
CA VAL A 212 0.27 25.97 17.99
C VAL A 212 -1.23 26.27 17.86
#